data_bb7fdd58116d777470a8066a6fa34a27
#
_entry.id   bb7fdd58116d777470a8066a6fa34a27
#
_cell.length_a   1.000
_cell.length_b   1.000
_cell.length_c   1.000
_cell.angle_alpha   90.00
_cell.angle_beta   90.00
_cell.angle_gamma   90.00
#
_symmetry.space_group_name_H-M   'P 1'
#
loop_
_entity.id
_entity.type
_entity.pdbx_description
1 polymer ?
#
loop_
_entity_poly.entity_id
_entity_poly.type
_entity_poly.pdbx_seq_one_letter_code
_entity_poly.pdbx_strand_id
1 'polypeptide(L)'
;MYEGFVNKGLFRIYHLDKNGIEQVLYFAPEDWWISDIDSFTNQKPSALNVEALEDSELLVISKKDKDFAFNTYPKIEKLFRIMTQKTHVALQRRMIDNLSKTADQRYEDFITRYPHLYNRLSNIQIAAYLGISHEFLSKIRKKLAARK
;
A
#
# COMPACT_ATOMS: atom_id res chain seq x y z
N MET A 1 8.66 -5.78 17.11
CA MET A 1 8.08 -5.35 15.84
C MET A 1 7.26 -4.10 16.05
N TYR A 2 7.14 -3.26 15.02
CA TYR A 2 6.49 -1.95 15.08
C TYR A 2 5.48 -1.81 13.96
N GLU A 3 4.43 -1.03 14.20
CA GLU A 3 3.63 -0.39 13.15
C GLU A 3 4.08 1.07 13.02
N GLY A 4 3.97 1.63 11.82
CA GLY A 4 4.37 2.99 11.53
C GLY A 4 3.22 3.84 11.00
N PHE A 5 3.14 5.08 11.46
CA PHE A 5 2.28 6.11 10.88
C PHE A 5 3.16 7.08 10.10
N VAL A 6 2.82 7.32 8.83
CA VAL A 6 3.58 8.21 7.95
C VAL A 6 3.25 9.66 8.30
N ASN A 7 4.19 10.35 8.95
CA ASN A 7 4.08 11.77 9.23
C ASN A 7 4.46 12.61 8.01
N LYS A 8 5.46 12.15 7.25
CA LYS A 8 5.94 12.81 6.04
C LYS A 8 6.48 11.75 5.08
N GLY A 9 6.28 11.96 3.78
CA GLY A 9 6.90 11.16 2.73
C GLY A 9 6.00 10.08 2.17
N LEU A 10 6.59 9.15 1.43
CA LEU A 10 5.90 8.10 0.71
C LEU A 10 6.65 6.78 0.85
N PHE A 11 5.92 5.74 1.21
CA PHE A 11 6.44 4.37 1.32
C PHE A 11 5.76 3.44 0.33
N ARG A 12 6.47 2.35 -0.03
CA ARG A 12 5.87 1.18 -0.65
C ARG A 12 6.01 -0.04 0.25
N ILE A 13 4.97 -0.85 0.26
CA ILE A 13 4.95 -2.13 0.94
C ILE A 13 4.81 -3.20 -0.14
N TYR A 14 5.77 -4.13 -0.20
CA TYR A 14 5.83 -5.10 -1.28
C TYR A 14 6.31 -6.46 -0.80
N HIS A 15 5.90 -7.48 -1.51
CA HIS A 15 6.42 -8.84 -1.41
C HIS A 15 7.45 -9.06 -2.52
N LEU A 16 8.56 -9.69 -2.16
CA LEU A 16 9.56 -10.16 -3.13
C LEU A 16 9.37 -11.66 -3.32
N ASP A 17 8.99 -12.08 -4.52
CA ASP A 17 8.82 -13.49 -4.80
C ASP A 17 10.18 -14.21 -4.96
N LYS A 18 10.13 -15.57 -5.06
CA LYS A 18 11.33 -16.41 -5.22
C LYS A 18 12.13 -16.15 -6.51
N ASN A 19 11.54 -15.45 -7.49
CA ASN A 19 12.19 -15.11 -8.75
C ASN A 19 12.75 -13.67 -8.73
N GLY A 20 12.66 -12.98 -7.59
CA GLY A 20 13.08 -11.58 -7.45
C GLY A 20 12.10 -10.57 -7.99
N ILE A 21 10.84 -10.96 -8.27
CA ILE A 21 9.81 -10.05 -8.76
C ILE A 21 9.14 -9.35 -7.58
N GLU A 22 9.15 -8.04 -7.61
CA GLU A 22 8.48 -7.19 -6.63
C GLU A 22 6.98 -7.07 -6.92
N GLN A 23 6.17 -7.37 -5.94
CA GLN A 23 4.72 -7.25 -5.98
C GLN A 23 4.28 -6.22 -4.95
N VAL A 24 3.99 -5.01 -5.38
CA VAL A 24 3.59 -3.93 -4.48
C VAL A 24 2.17 -4.16 -3.99
N LEU A 25 2.01 -4.26 -2.66
CA LEU A 25 0.72 -4.42 -2.02
C LEU A 25 -0.02 -3.09 -1.94
N TYR A 26 0.66 -2.05 -1.47
CA TYR A 26 0.11 -0.70 -1.41
C TYR A 26 1.23 0.35 -1.29
N PHE A 27 0.86 1.59 -1.56
CA PHE A 27 1.66 2.77 -1.26
C PHE A 27 1.06 3.44 -0.03
N ALA A 28 1.92 3.94 0.86
CA ALA A 28 1.54 4.66 2.07
C ALA A 28 2.10 6.09 2.01
N PRO A 29 1.30 7.07 1.58
CA PRO A 29 1.62 8.49 1.71
C PRO A 29 1.40 8.97 3.15
N GLU A 30 1.48 10.28 3.36
CA GLU A 30 1.16 10.94 4.61
C GLU A 30 -0.24 10.50 5.12
N ASP A 31 -0.40 10.45 6.42
CA ASP A 31 -1.61 10.03 7.15
C ASP A 31 -1.97 8.54 6.98
N TRP A 32 -1.06 7.72 6.46
CA TRP A 32 -1.25 6.29 6.33
C TRP A 32 -0.46 5.50 7.37
N TRP A 33 -1.02 4.33 7.71
CA TRP A 33 -0.33 3.33 8.54
C TRP A 33 0.37 2.30 7.67
N ILE A 34 1.57 1.93 8.13
CA ILE A 34 2.39 0.86 7.56
C ILE A 34 2.40 -0.29 8.56
N SER A 35 1.95 -1.45 8.12
CA SER A 35 1.99 -2.67 8.93
C SER A 35 1.99 -3.91 8.04
N ASP A 36 2.79 -4.91 8.41
CA ASP A 36 2.48 -6.30 8.12
C ASP A 36 1.68 -6.83 9.32
N ILE A 37 0.36 -6.88 9.17
CA ILE A 37 -0.57 -7.24 10.24
C ILE A 37 -0.29 -8.65 10.80
N ASP A 38 0.05 -9.61 9.93
CA ASP A 38 0.38 -10.97 10.33
C ASP A 38 1.66 -11.00 11.18
N SER A 39 2.72 -10.35 10.70
CA SER A 39 3.98 -10.23 11.43
C SER A 39 3.80 -9.50 12.76
N PHE A 40 3.12 -8.36 12.76
CA PHE A 40 2.91 -7.56 13.96
C PHE A 40 2.02 -8.27 15.01
N THR A 41 0.94 -8.90 14.57
CA THR A 41 -0.01 -9.59 15.48
C THR A 41 0.64 -10.83 16.09
N ASN A 42 1.31 -11.64 15.27
CA ASN A 42 1.87 -12.93 15.68
C ASN A 42 3.33 -12.84 16.13
N GLN A 43 3.92 -11.64 16.12
CA GLN A 43 5.31 -11.36 16.53
C GLN A 43 6.34 -12.28 15.83
N LYS A 44 6.15 -12.52 14.53
CA LYS A 44 7.01 -13.35 13.67
C LYS A 44 7.66 -12.51 12.55
N PRO A 45 8.75 -12.97 11.93
CA PRO A 45 9.38 -12.26 10.81
C PRO A 45 8.38 -11.92 9.72
N SER A 46 8.50 -10.70 9.15
CA SER A 46 7.64 -10.22 8.07
C SER A 46 8.01 -10.88 6.74
N ALA A 47 7.01 -11.24 5.95
CA ALA A 47 7.14 -11.63 4.55
C ALA A 47 7.10 -10.40 3.60
N LEU A 48 6.87 -9.20 4.15
CA LEU A 48 6.77 -7.96 3.41
C LEU A 48 7.99 -7.09 3.65
N ASN A 49 8.37 -6.35 2.63
CA ASN A 49 9.40 -5.31 2.68
C ASN A 49 8.72 -3.94 2.74
N VAL A 50 9.32 -3.03 3.48
CA VAL A 50 8.92 -1.63 3.60
C VAL A 50 10.07 -0.76 3.10
N GLU A 51 9.80 0.12 2.16
CA GLU A 51 10.79 1.01 1.57
C GLU A 51 10.26 2.43 1.48
N ALA A 52 11.06 3.39 1.95
CA ALA A 52 10.82 4.80 1.73
C ALA A 52 11.21 5.17 0.30
N LEU A 53 10.30 5.81 -0.43
CA LEU A 53 10.51 6.24 -1.82
C LEU A 53 11.06 7.67 -1.92
N GLU A 54 11.05 8.40 -0.80
CA GLU A 54 11.55 9.77 -0.65
C GLU A 54 11.93 10.03 0.81
N ASP A 55 12.49 11.19 1.12
CA ASP A 55 12.81 11.60 2.50
C ASP A 55 11.56 11.59 3.37
N SER A 56 11.56 10.76 4.40
CA SER A 56 10.34 10.39 5.10
C SER A 56 10.52 10.37 6.62
N GLU A 57 9.40 10.60 7.34
CA GLU A 57 9.31 10.53 8.79
C GLU A 57 8.19 9.57 9.21
N LEU A 58 8.51 8.66 10.13
CA LEU A 58 7.58 7.71 10.71
C LEU A 58 7.43 7.93 12.22
N LEU A 59 6.19 7.92 12.69
CA LEU A 59 5.88 7.67 14.08
C LEU A 59 5.62 6.16 14.24
N VAL A 60 6.32 5.53 15.19
CA VAL A 60 6.22 4.07 15.36
C VAL A 60 5.64 3.69 16.71
N ILE A 61 4.87 2.61 16.74
CA ILE A 61 4.31 2.05 17.97
C ILE A 61 4.68 0.57 18.07
N SER A 62 5.14 0.15 19.26
CA SER A 62 5.37 -1.25 19.54
C SER A 62 4.06 -2.00 19.83
N LYS A 63 4.08 -3.35 19.70
CA LYS A 63 2.93 -4.17 20.07
C LYS A 63 2.52 -3.94 21.54
N LYS A 64 3.49 -3.88 22.44
CA LYS A 64 3.27 -3.65 23.87
C LYS A 64 2.58 -2.31 24.13
N ASP A 65 3.05 -1.24 23.51
CA ASP A 65 2.51 0.10 23.72
C ASP A 65 1.13 0.25 23.10
N LYS A 66 0.90 -0.40 21.94
CA LYS A 66 -0.41 -0.43 21.28
C LYS A 66 -1.44 -1.19 22.15
N ASP A 67 -1.08 -2.35 22.70
CA ASP A 67 -1.94 -3.11 23.60
C ASP A 67 -2.25 -2.30 24.88
N PHE A 68 -1.26 -1.64 25.45
CA PHE A 68 -1.46 -0.72 26.57
C PHE A 68 -2.43 0.41 26.22
N ALA A 69 -2.23 1.05 25.07
CA ALA A 69 -3.11 2.13 24.60
C ALA A 69 -4.56 1.66 24.40
N PHE A 70 -4.77 0.47 23.86
CA PHE A 70 -6.10 -0.10 23.66
C PHE A 70 -6.81 -0.41 24.99
N ASN A 71 -6.09 -0.98 25.94
CA ASN A 71 -6.64 -1.30 27.26
C ASN A 71 -6.94 -0.05 28.09
N THR A 72 -6.18 1.03 27.88
CA THR A 72 -6.30 2.25 28.69
C THR A 72 -7.27 3.26 28.06
N TYR A 73 -7.33 3.32 26.73
CA TYR A 73 -8.07 4.35 26.00
C TYR A 73 -9.02 3.75 24.95
N PRO A 74 -10.28 3.45 25.30
CA PRO A 74 -11.25 2.82 24.38
C PRO A 74 -11.48 3.60 23.07
N LYS A 75 -11.27 4.92 23.09
CA LYS A 75 -11.36 5.73 21.87
C LYS A 75 -10.26 5.39 20.84
N ILE A 76 -9.08 5.02 21.31
CA ILE A 76 -7.95 4.61 20.45
C ILE A 76 -8.28 3.26 19.80
N GLU A 77 -8.76 2.29 20.57
CA GLU A 77 -9.20 1.00 20.03
C GLU A 77 -10.28 1.17 18.96
N LYS A 78 -11.31 2.01 19.26
CA LYS A 78 -12.36 2.33 18.28
C LYS A 78 -11.79 2.93 16.99
N LEU A 79 -10.83 3.85 17.10
CA LEU A 79 -10.16 4.46 15.94
C LEU A 79 -9.48 3.39 15.08
N PHE A 80 -8.63 2.57 15.67
CA PHE A 80 -7.91 1.51 14.97
C PHE A 80 -8.85 0.47 14.35
N ARG A 81 -9.93 0.11 15.03
CA ARG A 81 -10.96 -0.78 14.48
C ARG A 81 -11.59 -0.21 13.22
N ILE A 82 -11.97 1.08 13.23
CA ILE A 82 -12.54 1.75 12.04
C ILE A 82 -11.52 1.80 10.89
N MET A 83 -10.25 2.09 11.19
CA MET A 83 -9.18 2.12 10.19
C MET A 83 -8.96 0.74 9.59
N THR A 84 -8.89 -0.31 10.40
CA THR A 84 -8.73 -1.69 9.93
C THR A 84 -9.91 -2.12 9.04
N GLN A 85 -11.13 -1.76 9.40
CA GLN A 85 -12.31 -2.02 8.56
C GLN A 85 -12.21 -1.32 7.19
N LYS A 86 -11.80 -0.05 7.16
CA LYS A 86 -11.58 0.68 5.89
C LYS A 86 -10.50 0.04 5.02
N THR A 87 -9.38 -0.36 5.64
CA THR A 87 -8.29 -1.07 4.95
C THR A 87 -8.77 -2.40 4.39
N HIS A 88 -9.53 -3.17 5.16
CA HIS A 88 -10.09 -4.43 4.69
C HIS A 88 -11.01 -4.24 3.47
N VAL A 89 -11.91 -3.26 3.49
CA VAL A 89 -12.75 -2.91 2.34
C VAL A 89 -11.90 -2.52 1.12
N ALA A 90 -10.83 -1.74 1.30
CA ALA A 90 -9.94 -1.37 0.21
C ALA A 90 -9.22 -2.58 -0.41
N LEU A 91 -8.76 -3.52 0.42
CA LEU A 91 -8.13 -4.77 -0.02
C LEU A 91 -9.13 -5.68 -0.76
N GLN A 92 -10.37 -5.82 -0.26
CA GLN A 92 -11.41 -6.58 -0.95
C GLN A 92 -11.71 -5.98 -2.34
N ARG A 93 -11.87 -4.65 -2.45
CA ARG A 93 -12.08 -3.97 -3.72
C ARG A 93 -10.93 -4.24 -4.69
N ARG A 94 -9.69 -4.11 -4.22
CA ARG A 94 -8.51 -4.39 -5.03
C ARG A 94 -8.46 -5.85 -5.50
N MET A 95 -8.80 -6.79 -4.65
CA MET A 95 -8.90 -8.20 -5.03
C MET A 95 -9.94 -8.41 -6.14
N ILE A 96 -11.12 -7.82 -6.01
CA ILE A 96 -12.17 -7.86 -7.04
C ILE A 96 -11.66 -7.22 -8.35
N ASP A 97 -11.03 -6.04 -8.27
CA ASP A 97 -10.48 -5.34 -9.44
C ASP A 97 -9.43 -6.20 -10.16
N ASN A 98 -8.56 -6.89 -9.42
CA ASN A 98 -7.56 -7.80 -9.99
C ASN A 98 -8.16 -9.02 -10.69
N LEU A 99 -9.30 -9.53 -10.21
CA LEU A 99 -9.99 -10.70 -10.76
C LEU A 99 -10.90 -10.35 -11.95
N SER A 100 -11.47 -9.14 -11.99
CA SER A 100 -12.54 -8.78 -12.92
C SER A 100 -12.17 -7.74 -13.97
N LYS A 101 -11.12 -6.96 -13.75
CA LYS A 101 -10.74 -5.85 -14.63
C LYS A 101 -9.50 -6.14 -15.46
N THR A 102 -9.48 -5.60 -16.68
CA THR A 102 -8.28 -5.59 -17.52
C THR A 102 -7.20 -4.67 -16.94
N ALA A 103 -5.96 -4.84 -17.37
CA ALA A 103 -4.86 -3.98 -16.94
C ALA A 103 -5.09 -2.49 -17.32
N ASP A 104 -5.68 -2.22 -18.49
CA ASP A 104 -6.06 -0.87 -18.92
C ASP A 104 -7.02 -0.23 -17.90
N GLN A 105 -8.09 -0.95 -17.53
CA GLN A 105 -9.08 -0.49 -16.55
C GLN A 105 -8.48 -0.28 -15.16
N ARG A 106 -7.61 -1.20 -14.69
CA ARG A 106 -6.93 -1.04 -13.40
C ARG A 106 -6.00 0.18 -13.39
N TYR A 107 -5.34 0.48 -14.50
CA TYR A 107 -4.50 1.67 -14.62
C TYR A 107 -5.34 2.95 -14.62
N GLU A 108 -6.44 3.01 -15.38
CA GLU A 108 -7.37 4.17 -15.37
C GLU A 108 -7.93 4.42 -13.96
N ASP A 109 -8.35 3.37 -13.27
CA ASP A 109 -8.80 3.45 -11.87
C ASP A 109 -7.71 3.98 -10.94
N PHE A 110 -6.46 3.53 -11.13
CA PHE A 110 -5.33 3.96 -10.30
C PHE A 110 -5.09 5.47 -10.45
N ILE A 111 -4.99 5.98 -11.66
CA ILE A 111 -4.74 7.42 -11.90
C ILE A 111 -5.90 8.30 -11.46
N THR A 112 -7.13 7.80 -11.54
CA THR A 112 -8.33 8.51 -11.10
C THR A 112 -8.45 8.53 -9.58
N ARG A 113 -8.15 7.40 -8.92
CA ARG A 113 -8.28 7.25 -7.47
C ARG A 113 -7.13 7.89 -6.70
N TYR A 114 -5.92 7.88 -7.27
CA TYR A 114 -4.70 8.33 -6.61
C TYR A 114 -3.91 9.36 -7.44
N PRO A 115 -4.53 10.49 -7.85
CA PRO A 115 -3.86 11.47 -8.71
C PRO A 115 -2.62 12.08 -8.04
N HIS A 116 -2.62 12.23 -6.71
CA HIS A 116 -1.49 12.73 -5.92
C HIS A 116 -0.31 11.75 -5.87
N LEU A 117 -0.54 10.44 -5.94
CA LEU A 117 0.52 9.43 -5.99
C LEU A 117 1.11 9.30 -7.39
N TYR A 118 0.30 9.49 -8.42
CA TYR A 118 0.72 9.31 -9.81
C TYR A 118 1.97 10.13 -10.16
N ASN A 119 2.09 11.34 -9.64
CA ASN A 119 3.22 12.23 -9.89
C ASN A 119 4.45 11.94 -9.02
N ARG A 120 4.30 11.14 -7.96
CA ARG A 120 5.36 10.76 -7.02
C ARG A 120 5.94 9.37 -7.31
N LEU A 121 5.34 8.62 -8.21
CA LEU A 121 5.70 7.23 -8.51
C LEU A 121 6.29 7.08 -9.90
N SER A 122 7.33 6.25 -10.02
CA SER A 122 7.85 5.82 -11.30
C SER A 122 6.92 4.84 -12.01
N ASN A 123 7.05 4.71 -13.33
CA ASN A 123 6.31 3.72 -14.10
C ASN A 123 6.59 2.28 -13.67
N ILE A 124 7.81 1.99 -13.21
CA ILE A 124 8.20 0.67 -12.69
C ILE A 124 7.39 0.36 -11.43
N GLN A 125 7.28 1.31 -10.50
CA GLN A 125 6.52 1.16 -9.26
C GLN A 125 5.01 0.99 -9.52
N ILE A 126 4.46 1.76 -10.46
CA ILE A 126 3.04 1.62 -10.87
C ILE A 126 2.81 0.26 -11.53
N ALA A 127 3.71 -0.20 -12.40
CA ALA A 127 3.60 -1.52 -13.03
C ALA A 127 3.65 -2.66 -11.99
N ALA A 128 4.57 -2.59 -11.03
CA ALA A 128 4.66 -3.55 -9.92
C ALA A 128 3.39 -3.55 -9.04
N TYR A 129 2.75 -2.39 -8.82
CA TYR A 129 1.47 -2.31 -8.13
C TYR A 129 0.31 -2.93 -8.92
N LEU A 130 0.31 -2.76 -10.25
CA LEU A 130 -0.72 -3.31 -11.13
C LEU A 130 -0.49 -4.79 -11.47
N GLY A 131 0.64 -5.39 -11.09
CA GLY A 131 1.00 -6.76 -11.41
C GLY A 131 1.24 -6.99 -12.92
N ILE A 132 1.83 -6.01 -13.60
CA ILE A 132 2.15 -6.05 -15.04
C ILE A 132 3.61 -5.63 -15.29
N SER A 133 4.13 -5.95 -16.47
CA SER A 133 5.47 -5.48 -16.84
C SER A 133 5.49 -3.97 -17.16
N HIS A 134 6.64 -3.35 -16.99
CA HIS A 134 6.86 -1.94 -17.33
C HIS A 134 6.60 -1.64 -18.83
N GLU A 135 6.99 -2.56 -19.71
CA GLU A 135 6.75 -2.46 -21.14
C GLU A 135 5.26 -2.49 -21.47
N PHE A 136 4.50 -3.33 -20.78
CA PHE A 136 3.07 -3.42 -20.96
C PHE A 136 2.36 -2.15 -20.46
N LEU A 137 2.77 -1.61 -19.31
CA LEU A 137 2.29 -0.32 -18.83
C LEU A 137 2.56 0.81 -19.85
N SER A 138 3.74 0.83 -20.46
CA SER A 138 4.09 1.81 -21.48
C SER A 138 3.17 1.74 -22.72
N LYS A 139 2.77 0.53 -23.12
CA LYS A 139 1.78 0.33 -24.20
C LYS A 139 0.40 0.85 -23.81
N ILE A 140 -0.07 0.57 -22.60
CA ILE A 140 -1.34 1.08 -22.06
C ILE A 140 -1.36 2.60 -22.09
N ARG A 141 -0.31 3.26 -21.59
CA ARG A 141 -0.19 4.72 -21.57
C ARG A 141 -0.24 5.34 -22.97
N LYS A 142 0.48 4.78 -23.95
CA LYS A 142 0.44 5.23 -25.36
C LYS A 142 -0.97 5.10 -25.94
N LYS A 143 -1.63 3.97 -25.72
CA LYS A 143 -3.00 3.72 -26.17
C LYS A 143 -4.00 4.72 -25.60
N LEU A 144 -3.89 5.05 -24.31
CA LEU A 144 -4.80 6.00 -23.66
C LEU A 144 -4.52 7.45 -24.08
N ALA A 145 -3.25 7.82 -24.31
CA ALA A 145 -2.89 9.13 -24.83
C ALA A 145 -3.44 9.37 -26.24
N ALA A 146 -3.52 8.33 -27.09
CA ALA A 146 -4.08 8.42 -28.44
C ALA A 146 -5.63 8.47 -28.48
N ARG A 147 -6.31 8.30 -27.35
CA ARG A 147 -7.79 8.39 -27.23
C ARG A 147 -8.30 9.78 -26.83
N LYS A 148 -7.38 10.65 -26.42
CA LYS A 148 -7.65 12.06 -26.06
C LYS A 148 -7.39 12.97 -27.26
#